data_911b4654f7bd1c347d20065ead901d53
#
_entry.id   911b4654f7bd1c347d20065ead901d53
#
_cell.length_a   1.000
_cell.length_b   1.000
_cell.length_c   1.000
_cell.angle_alpha   90.00
_cell.angle_beta   90.00
_cell.angle_gamma   90.00
#
_symmetry.space_group_name_H-M   'P 1'
#
loop_
_entity.id
_entity.type
_entity.pdbx_description
1 polymer ?
#
loop_
_entity_poly.entity_id
_entity_poly.type
_entity_poly.pdbx_seq_one_letter_code
_entity_poly.pdbx_strand_id
1 'polypeptide(L)'
;KPISSYMVQRRVNSVIELFTARKRLSSVVGQQKDQLLKQAKRILRLNMGMIESLSTAIEFRSGESGEHIRKIHDITKLFLENSPLGRDFSTEEIEHISLAAIMHDVGKISIPDAILSKPGRLTPEEFEIMKTHTTQGGQLLERIPQMRELPFFTYAYDIAK
;
A
#
# COMPACT_ATOMS: atom_id res chain seq x y z
N LYS A 1 49.04 -46.65 -12.08
CA LYS A 1 48.92 -46.21 -13.49
C LYS A 1 49.26 -44.73 -13.54
N PRO A 2 50.14 -44.25 -14.41
CA PRO A 2 50.43 -42.82 -14.52
C PRO A 2 49.16 -42.09 -14.95
N ILE A 3 48.82 -41.00 -14.24
CA ILE A 3 47.69 -40.13 -14.59
C ILE A 3 48.04 -39.44 -15.92
N SER A 4 47.24 -39.66 -16.94
CA SER A 4 47.43 -39.05 -18.25
C SER A 4 47.26 -37.52 -18.14
N SER A 5 48.23 -36.76 -18.66
CA SER A 5 48.16 -35.27 -18.74
C SER A 5 46.85 -34.78 -19.34
N TYR A 6 46.32 -35.51 -20.33
CA TYR A 6 45.02 -35.26 -20.94
C TYR A 6 43.85 -35.31 -19.93
N MET A 7 43.85 -36.32 -19.05
CA MET A 7 42.79 -36.44 -18.01
C MET A 7 42.82 -35.29 -17.00
N VAL A 8 44.03 -34.87 -16.61
CA VAL A 8 44.20 -33.70 -15.70
C VAL A 8 43.71 -32.45 -16.38
N GLN A 9 44.12 -32.20 -17.60
CA GLN A 9 43.73 -30.98 -18.35
C GLN A 9 42.22 -30.92 -18.58
N ARG A 10 41.58 -32.03 -18.93
CA ARG A 10 40.12 -32.12 -19.07
C ARG A 10 39.40 -31.79 -17.77
N ARG A 11 39.84 -32.30 -16.61
CA ARG A 11 39.27 -32.01 -15.31
C ARG A 11 39.45 -30.53 -14.92
N VAL A 12 40.63 -29.95 -15.14
CA VAL A 12 40.89 -28.54 -14.88
C VAL A 12 39.99 -27.66 -15.73
N ASN A 13 39.87 -27.93 -17.02
CA ASN A 13 38.97 -27.18 -17.90
C ASN A 13 37.50 -27.24 -17.43
N SER A 14 37.01 -28.46 -17.09
CA SER A 14 35.65 -28.61 -16.57
C SER A 14 35.42 -27.82 -15.27
N VAL A 15 36.40 -27.76 -14.36
CA VAL A 15 36.30 -26.97 -13.12
C VAL A 15 36.27 -25.49 -13.44
N ILE A 16 37.09 -25.01 -14.36
CA ILE A 16 37.12 -23.59 -14.78
C ILE A 16 35.79 -23.20 -15.43
N GLU A 17 35.25 -24.07 -16.31
CA GLU A 17 33.93 -23.83 -16.93
C GLU A 17 32.81 -23.75 -15.90
N LEU A 18 32.77 -24.72 -14.97
CA LEU A 18 31.77 -24.72 -13.88
C LEU A 18 31.90 -23.47 -12.99
N PHE A 19 33.09 -23.08 -12.61
CA PHE A 19 33.35 -21.88 -11.82
C PHE A 19 32.89 -20.63 -12.55
N THR A 20 33.22 -20.53 -13.84
CA THR A 20 32.83 -19.40 -14.68
C THR A 20 31.30 -19.31 -14.86
N ALA A 21 30.67 -20.46 -15.13
CA ALA A 21 29.22 -20.58 -15.25
C ALA A 21 28.51 -20.18 -13.93
N ARG A 22 29.01 -20.69 -12.79
CA ARG A 22 28.51 -20.33 -11.45
C ARG A 22 28.62 -18.83 -11.17
N LYS A 23 29.76 -18.22 -11.49
CA LYS A 23 29.96 -16.77 -11.31
C LYS A 23 28.99 -15.95 -12.17
N ARG A 24 28.81 -16.34 -13.43
CA ARG A 24 27.83 -15.70 -14.34
C ARG A 24 26.41 -15.85 -13.81
N LEU A 25 26.02 -17.04 -13.39
CA LEU A 25 24.68 -17.29 -12.83
C LEU A 25 24.44 -16.45 -11.57
N SER A 26 25.39 -16.41 -10.65
CA SER A 26 25.29 -15.59 -9.43
C SER A 26 25.11 -14.10 -9.76
N SER A 27 25.83 -13.58 -10.77
CA SER A 27 25.68 -12.19 -11.23
C SER A 27 24.28 -11.92 -11.81
N VAL A 28 23.78 -12.84 -12.66
CA VAL A 28 22.45 -12.71 -13.27
C VAL A 28 21.35 -12.79 -12.21
N VAL A 29 21.44 -13.73 -11.27
CA VAL A 29 20.50 -13.83 -10.14
C VAL A 29 20.50 -12.56 -9.29
N GLY A 30 21.68 -12.00 -8.99
CA GLY A 30 21.79 -10.72 -8.29
C GLY A 30 21.07 -9.58 -9.02
N GLN A 31 21.34 -9.44 -10.32
CA GLN A 31 20.68 -8.42 -11.15
C GLN A 31 19.16 -8.58 -11.21
N GLN A 32 18.68 -9.84 -11.38
CA GLN A 32 17.25 -10.13 -11.40
C GLN A 32 16.58 -9.80 -10.06
N LYS A 33 17.22 -10.15 -8.93
CA LYS A 33 16.73 -9.79 -7.59
C LYS A 33 16.58 -8.29 -7.44
N ASP A 34 17.59 -7.51 -7.83
CA ASP A 34 17.54 -6.04 -7.74
C ASP A 34 16.44 -5.45 -8.63
N GLN A 35 16.25 -6.02 -9.82
CA GLN A 35 15.19 -5.61 -10.73
C GLN A 35 13.80 -5.91 -10.15
N LEU A 36 13.59 -7.09 -9.59
CA LEU A 36 12.34 -7.46 -8.93
C LEU A 36 12.02 -6.54 -7.75
N LEU A 37 13.01 -6.21 -6.91
CA LEU A 37 12.84 -5.27 -5.81
C LEU A 37 12.44 -3.87 -6.29
N LYS A 38 13.06 -3.39 -7.37
CA LYS A 38 12.69 -2.09 -7.99
C LYS A 38 11.27 -2.12 -8.53
N GLN A 39 10.87 -3.21 -9.19
CA GLN A 39 9.51 -3.37 -9.72
C GLN A 39 8.48 -3.44 -8.58
N ALA A 40 8.73 -4.22 -7.53
CA ALA A 40 7.86 -4.30 -6.36
C ALA A 40 7.65 -2.93 -5.70
N LYS A 41 8.73 -2.18 -5.46
CA LYS A 41 8.65 -0.81 -4.93
C LYS A 41 7.87 0.15 -5.83
N ARG A 42 7.99 -0.02 -7.16
CA ARG A 42 7.24 0.78 -8.13
C ARG A 42 5.75 0.47 -8.07
N ILE A 43 5.39 -0.81 -8.02
CA ILE A 43 3.99 -1.26 -7.93
C ILE A 43 3.35 -0.71 -6.65
N LEU A 44 4.02 -0.86 -5.50
CA LEU A 44 3.52 -0.31 -4.23
C LEU A 44 3.26 1.19 -4.33
N ARG A 45 4.20 1.96 -4.88
CA ARG A 45 4.05 3.41 -5.04
C ARG A 45 2.89 3.78 -5.96
N LEU A 46 2.70 3.04 -7.05
CA LEU A 46 1.56 3.25 -7.95
C LEU A 46 0.24 2.93 -7.26
N ASN A 47 0.16 1.84 -6.49
CA ASN A 47 -1.04 1.49 -5.73
C ASN A 47 -1.38 2.56 -4.69
N MET A 48 -0.40 3.08 -3.95
CA MET A 48 -0.60 4.20 -3.02
C MET A 48 -1.16 5.43 -3.73
N GLY A 49 -0.55 5.83 -4.86
CA GLY A 49 -1.04 6.97 -5.66
C GLY A 49 -2.45 6.76 -6.20
N MET A 50 -2.85 5.52 -6.51
CA MET A 50 -4.23 5.21 -6.91
C MET A 50 -5.21 5.36 -5.75
N ILE A 51 -4.85 4.90 -4.55
CA ILE A 51 -5.67 5.05 -3.34
C ILE A 51 -5.84 6.54 -3.02
N GLU A 52 -4.75 7.32 -2.99
CA GLU A 52 -4.80 8.78 -2.80
C GLU A 52 -5.70 9.47 -3.83
N SER A 53 -5.58 9.08 -5.10
CA SER A 53 -6.37 9.68 -6.18
C SER A 53 -7.85 9.38 -6.04
N LEU A 54 -8.21 8.14 -5.66
CA LEU A 54 -9.61 7.75 -5.44
C LEU A 54 -10.20 8.46 -4.22
N SER A 55 -9.49 8.50 -3.10
CA SER A 55 -9.92 9.23 -1.91
C SER A 55 -10.09 10.74 -2.20
N THR A 56 -9.13 11.34 -2.93
CA THR A 56 -9.22 12.72 -3.37
C THR A 56 -10.46 12.97 -4.25
N ALA A 57 -10.78 12.06 -5.18
CA ALA A 57 -11.94 12.19 -6.04
C ALA A 57 -13.26 12.12 -5.26
N ILE A 58 -13.32 11.31 -4.21
CA ILE A 58 -14.49 11.22 -3.31
C ILE A 58 -14.62 12.50 -2.50
N GLU A 59 -13.54 13.01 -1.93
CA GLU A 59 -13.53 14.23 -1.14
C GLU A 59 -13.81 15.48 -1.97
N PHE A 60 -13.40 15.50 -3.23
CA PHE A 60 -13.72 16.60 -4.14
C PHE A 60 -15.24 16.80 -4.30
N ARG A 61 -16.05 15.72 -4.19
CA ARG A 61 -17.52 15.81 -4.20
C ARG A 61 -18.07 16.55 -2.96
N SER A 62 -17.39 16.47 -1.82
CA SER A 62 -17.76 17.18 -0.58
C SER A 62 -17.14 18.59 -0.49
N GLY A 63 -16.45 19.03 -1.54
CA GLY A 63 -15.82 20.36 -1.58
C GLY A 63 -14.46 20.43 -0.88
N GLU A 64 -13.90 19.28 -0.49
CA GLU A 64 -12.59 19.22 0.14
C GLU A 64 -11.48 19.09 -0.93
N SER A 65 -10.27 19.51 -0.58
CA SER A 65 -9.15 19.50 -1.51
C SER A 65 -8.29 18.26 -1.30
N GLY A 66 -7.58 17.80 -2.36
CA GLY A 66 -6.59 16.71 -2.25
C GLY A 66 -5.45 17.00 -1.26
N GLU A 67 -5.28 18.25 -0.80
CA GLU A 67 -4.36 18.61 0.27
C GLU A 67 -4.83 18.06 1.62
N HIS A 68 -6.15 17.94 1.82
CA HIS A 68 -6.73 17.35 3.03
C HIS A 68 -6.29 15.90 3.22
N ILE A 69 -6.37 15.09 2.17
CA ILE A 69 -5.94 13.67 2.19
C ILE A 69 -4.47 13.52 2.59
N ARG A 70 -3.59 14.34 2.01
CA ARG A 70 -2.16 14.31 2.37
C ARG A 70 -1.93 14.72 3.81
N LYS A 71 -2.62 15.75 4.29
CA LYS A 71 -2.54 16.20 5.69
C LYS A 71 -2.97 15.11 6.66
N ILE A 72 -4.04 14.36 6.36
CA ILE A 72 -4.48 13.24 7.20
C ILE A 72 -3.38 12.18 7.30
N HIS A 73 -2.82 11.74 6.16
CA HIS A 73 -1.70 10.80 6.16
C HIS A 73 -0.53 11.31 7.01
N ASP A 74 -0.04 12.51 6.73
CA ASP A 74 1.15 13.06 7.36
C ASP A 74 0.96 13.32 8.85
N ILE A 75 -0.23 13.83 9.25
CA ILE A 75 -0.56 14.05 10.66
C ILE A 75 -0.67 12.74 11.41
N THR A 76 -1.34 11.73 10.83
CA THR A 76 -1.47 10.40 11.44
C THR A 76 -0.09 9.79 11.67
N LYS A 77 0.77 9.84 10.66
CA LYS A 77 2.14 9.34 10.73
C LYS A 77 2.95 10.07 11.80
N LEU A 78 2.99 11.40 11.74
CA LEU A 78 3.70 12.24 12.70
C LEU A 78 3.22 11.99 14.13
N PHE A 79 1.92 11.86 14.31
CA PHE A 79 1.31 11.60 15.61
C PHE A 79 1.72 10.24 16.17
N LEU A 80 1.66 9.18 15.38
CA LEU A 80 2.06 7.84 15.81
C LEU A 80 3.57 7.75 16.06
N GLU A 81 4.40 8.35 15.23
CA GLU A 81 5.85 8.35 15.40
C GLU A 81 6.31 9.09 16.67
N ASN A 82 5.55 10.09 17.13
CA ASN A 82 5.97 10.98 18.22
C ASN A 82 5.10 10.91 19.47
N SER A 83 4.15 9.98 19.56
CA SER A 83 3.27 9.82 20.71
C SER A 83 3.41 8.44 21.39
N PRO A 84 2.99 8.30 22.64
CA PRO A 84 2.94 7.00 23.30
C PRO A 84 2.05 5.97 22.58
N LEU A 85 1.05 6.42 21.79
CA LEU A 85 0.11 5.54 21.09
C LEU A 85 0.76 4.73 19.96
N GLY A 86 1.87 5.22 19.41
CA GLY A 86 2.58 4.51 18.36
C GLY A 86 3.69 3.58 18.83
N ARG A 87 3.93 3.47 20.15
CA ARG A 87 5.07 2.70 20.71
C ARG A 87 5.05 1.21 20.39
N ASP A 88 3.85 0.65 20.25
CA ASP A 88 3.65 -0.78 20.02
C ASP A 88 3.60 -1.14 18.54
N PHE A 89 3.69 -0.15 17.65
CA PHE A 89 3.67 -0.33 16.21
C PHE A 89 5.08 -0.22 15.61
N SER A 90 5.38 -1.12 14.69
CA SER A 90 6.56 -1.00 13.83
C SER A 90 6.42 0.18 12.85
N THR A 91 7.53 0.63 12.30
CA THR A 91 7.52 1.69 11.27
C THR A 91 6.64 1.31 10.06
N GLU A 92 6.59 0.03 9.70
CA GLU A 92 5.77 -0.48 8.62
C GLU A 92 4.27 -0.42 8.97
N GLU A 93 3.90 -0.77 10.19
CA GLU A 93 2.51 -0.67 10.66
C GLU A 93 2.05 0.78 10.75
N ILE A 94 2.90 1.70 11.23
CA ILE A 94 2.61 3.15 11.23
C ILE A 94 2.34 3.65 9.80
N GLU A 95 3.13 3.21 8.82
CA GLU A 95 2.88 3.56 7.41
C GLU A 95 1.55 2.99 6.91
N HIS A 96 1.21 1.74 7.28
CA HIS A 96 -0.07 1.12 6.94
C HIS A 96 -1.26 1.84 7.57
N ILE A 97 -1.17 2.23 8.84
CA ILE A 97 -2.21 2.98 9.55
C ILE A 97 -2.39 4.37 8.91
N SER A 98 -1.29 5.05 8.60
CA SER A 98 -1.32 6.37 7.96
C SER A 98 -1.94 6.32 6.56
N LEU A 99 -1.65 5.27 5.80
CA LEU A 99 -2.29 5.02 4.50
C LEU A 99 -3.78 4.67 4.67
N ALA A 100 -4.13 3.88 5.68
CA ALA A 100 -5.51 3.54 5.99
C ALA A 100 -6.35 4.77 6.37
N ALA A 101 -5.75 5.72 7.08
CA ALA A 101 -6.43 6.94 7.52
C ALA A 101 -6.99 7.78 6.37
N ILE A 102 -6.36 7.76 5.19
CA ILE A 102 -6.90 8.49 4.02
C ILE A 102 -8.20 7.89 3.48
N MET A 103 -8.58 6.69 3.92
CA MET A 103 -9.80 6.00 3.48
C MET A 103 -10.99 6.19 4.45
N HIS A 104 -10.83 7.01 5.52
CA HIS A 104 -11.86 7.22 6.54
C HIS A 104 -13.22 7.63 5.96
N ASP A 105 -13.21 8.38 4.88
CA ASP A 105 -14.39 8.96 4.22
C ASP A 105 -14.76 8.27 2.90
N VAL A 106 -14.18 7.10 2.60
CA VAL A 106 -14.43 6.38 1.35
C VAL A 106 -15.92 6.10 1.10
N GLY A 107 -16.70 5.91 2.18
CA GLY A 107 -18.14 5.67 2.11
C GLY A 107 -18.97 6.89 1.71
N LYS A 108 -18.42 8.10 1.70
CA LYS A 108 -19.10 9.30 1.16
C LYS A 108 -19.52 9.11 -0.31
N ILE A 109 -18.91 8.17 -1.03
CA ILE A 109 -19.32 7.82 -2.39
C ILE A 109 -20.80 7.40 -2.49
N SER A 110 -21.35 6.86 -1.41
CA SER A 110 -22.74 6.38 -1.32
C SER A 110 -23.73 7.46 -0.87
N ILE A 111 -23.25 8.62 -0.44
CA ILE A 111 -24.10 9.70 0.05
C ILE A 111 -24.65 10.51 -1.14
N PRO A 112 -25.95 10.79 -1.18
CA PRO A 112 -26.56 11.63 -2.23
C PRO A 112 -25.96 13.04 -2.25
N ASP A 113 -25.72 13.59 -3.45
CA ASP A 113 -25.14 14.92 -3.63
C ASP A 113 -25.98 16.03 -2.96
N ALA A 114 -27.31 15.87 -2.93
CA ALA A 114 -28.20 16.82 -2.27
C ALA A 114 -27.93 16.96 -0.75
N ILE A 115 -27.35 15.92 -0.13
CA ILE A 115 -26.96 15.93 1.29
C ILE A 115 -25.48 16.28 1.40
N LEU A 116 -24.64 15.62 0.62
CA LEU A 116 -23.18 15.76 0.69
C LEU A 116 -22.71 17.21 0.42
N SER A 117 -23.32 17.85 -0.58
CA SER A 117 -22.96 19.22 -1.02
C SER A 117 -24.00 20.26 -0.58
N LYS A 118 -24.83 19.95 0.41
CA LYS A 118 -25.88 20.86 0.86
C LYS A 118 -25.29 22.16 1.40
N PRO A 119 -25.68 23.34 0.88
CA PRO A 119 -25.29 24.60 1.46
C PRO A 119 -26.01 24.81 2.79
N GLY A 120 -25.29 24.80 3.89
CA GLY A 120 -25.82 25.01 5.24
C GLY A 120 -25.86 23.76 6.10
N ARG A 121 -26.62 23.79 7.18
CA ARG A 121 -26.72 22.70 8.14
C ARG A 121 -27.63 21.59 7.61
N LEU A 122 -27.25 20.35 7.87
CA LEU A 122 -28.09 19.18 7.63
C LEU A 122 -29.25 19.15 8.63
N THR A 123 -30.43 18.69 8.20
CA THR A 123 -31.49 18.34 9.14
C THR A 123 -31.10 17.08 9.95
N PRO A 124 -31.79 16.77 11.06
CA PRO A 124 -31.52 15.56 11.80
C PRO A 124 -31.59 14.28 10.92
N GLU A 125 -32.58 14.21 10.03
CA GLU A 125 -32.80 13.07 9.12
C GLU A 125 -31.67 12.97 8.08
N GLU A 126 -31.26 14.10 7.50
CA GLU A 126 -30.12 14.17 6.57
C GLU A 126 -28.81 13.79 7.26
N PHE A 127 -28.64 14.18 8.52
CA PHE A 127 -27.46 13.83 9.31
C PHE A 127 -27.40 12.32 9.59
N GLU A 128 -28.54 11.67 9.85
CA GLU A 128 -28.60 10.20 9.96
C GLU A 128 -28.16 9.52 8.64
N ILE A 129 -28.56 10.06 7.49
CA ILE A 129 -28.08 9.57 6.19
C ILE A 129 -26.59 9.81 6.04
N MET A 130 -26.11 11.00 6.38
CA MET A 130 -24.68 11.30 6.33
C MET A 130 -23.85 10.33 7.16
N LYS A 131 -24.27 9.98 8.37
CA LYS A 131 -23.58 9.02 9.23
C LYS A 131 -23.44 7.64 8.60
N THR A 132 -24.29 7.27 7.67
CA THR A 132 -24.20 5.95 7.01
C THR A 132 -22.92 5.78 6.20
N HIS A 133 -22.18 6.87 5.87
CA HIS A 133 -20.93 6.75 5.14
C HIS A 133 -19.93 5.82 5.84
N THR A 134 -19.91 5.79 7.17
CA THR A 134 -19.03 4.92 7.94
C THR A 134 -19.31 3.44 7.65
N THR A 135 -20.56 3.03 7.81
CA THR A 135 -20.99 1.65 7.51
C THR A 135 -20.81 1.32 6.02
N GLN A 136 -21.15 2.25 5.13
CA GLN A 136 -21.00 2.08 3.68
C GLN A 136 -19.54 1.97 3.27
N GLY A 137 -18.64 2.72 3.94
CA GLY A 137 -17.21 2.64 3.73
C GLY A 137 -16.65 1.25 4.06
N GLY A 138 -16.95 0.74 5.25
CA GLY A 138 -16.55 -0.61 5.63
C GLY A 138 -17.09 -1.69 4.65
N GLN A 139 -18.38 -1.61 4.28
CA GLN A 139 -18.97 -2.53 3.31
C GLN A 139 -18.33 -2.44 1.92
N LEU A 140 -17.98 -1.24 1.47
CA LEU A 140 -17.29 -1.05 0.19
C LEU A 140 -15.94 -1.75 0.18
N LEU A 141 -15.14 -1.57 1.23
CA LEU A 141 -13.83 -2.21 1.36
C LEU A 141 -13.94 -3.73 1.39
N GLU A 142 -14.95 -4.27 2.08
CA GLU A 142 -15.19 -5.72 2.14
C GLU A 142 -15.58 -6.33 0.79
N ARG A 143 -16.22 -5.57 -0.10
CA ARG A 143 -16.66 -6.06 -1.42
C ARG A 143 -15.49 -6.20 -2.42
N ILE A 144 -14.33 -5.68 -2.12
CA ILE A 144 -13.15 -5.75 -2.98
C ILE A 144 -12.22 -6.85 -2.45
N PRO A 145 -12.23 -8.09 -3.03
CA PRO A 145 -11.44 -9.20 -2.49
C PRO A 145 -9.95 -8.87 -2.37
N GLN A 146 -9.40 -8.13 -3.34
CA GLN A 146 -7.99 -7.73 -3.37
C GLN A 146 -7.61 -6.81 -2.21
N MET A 147 -8.56 -6.02 -1.69
CA MET A 147 -8.32 -5.18 -0.51
C MET A 147 -8.04 -6.00 0.74
N ARG A 148 -8.72 -7.14 0.90
CA ARG A 148 -8.55 -8.03 2.07
C ARG A 148 -7.16 -8.66 2.15
N GLU A 149 -6.46 -8.75 1.03
CA GLU A 149 -5.09 -9.30 0.97
C GLU A 149 -4.03 -8.24 1.33
N LEU A 150 -4.41 -6.98 1.44
CA LEU A 150 -3.48 -5.90 1.74
C LEU A 150 -3.21 -5.80 3.24
N PRO A 151 -1.95 -5.61 3.67
CA PRO A 151 -1.58 -5.54 5.08
C PRO A 151 -2.33 -4.45 5.86
N PHE A 152 -2.70 -3.35 5.19
CA PHE A 152 -3.41 -2.24 5.82
C PHE A 152 -4.94 -2.39 5.84
N PHE A 153 -5.50 -3.47 5.28
CA PHE A 153 -6.96 -3.65 5.15
C PHE A 153 -7.69 -3.54 6.49
N THR A 154 -7.20 -4.22 7.51
CA THR A 154 -7.84 -4.21 8.84
C THR A 154 -7.92 -2.79 9.39
N TYR A 155 -6.84 -2.04 9.30
CA TYR A 155 -6.82 -0.63 9.72
C TYR A 155 -7.80 0.23 8.89
N ALA A 156 -7.81 0.05 7.56
CA ALA A 156 -8.70 0.81 6.69
C ALA A 156 -10.18 0.50 6.97
N TYR A 157 -10.52 -0.76 7.23
CA TYR A 157 -11.87 -1.17 7.59
C TYR A 157 -12.31 -0.56 8.92
N ASP A 158 -11.47 -0.65 9.95
CA ASP A 158 -11.79 -0.13 11.29
C ASP A 158 -11.88 1.40 11.32
N ILE A 159 -11.06 2.09 10.52
CA ILE A 159 -11.07 3.55 10.41
C ILE A 159 -12.27 4.05 9.60
N ALA A 160 -12.68 3.34 8.55
CA ALA A 160 -13.79 3.74 7.69
C ALA A 160 -15.17 3.44 8.30
N LYS A 161 -15.26 2.60 9.35
CA LYS A 161 -16.48 2.17 10.04
C LYS A 161 -16.76 3.00 11.28
#